data_ea755749da15462c7b4d6e6e77e3ba3d
#
_entry.id   ea755749da15462c7b4d6e6e77e3ba3d
#
_cell.length_a   1.000
_cell.length_b   1.000
_cell.length_c   1.000
_cell.angle_alpha   90.00
_cell.angle_beta   90.00
_cell.angle_gamma   90.00
#
_symmetry.space_group_name_H-M   'P 1'
#
loop_
_entity.id
_entity.type
_entity.pdbx_description
1 polymer ?
#
loop_
_entity_poly.entity_id
_entity_poly.type
_entity_poly.pdbx_seq_one_letter_code
_entity_poly.pdbx_strand_id
1 'polypeptide(L)'
;MTNESKNNLYDKTEKAINRAFEAAKHSVKTVSEKAGEAALVTKLLIEKAGLEHRVSKKFAELGNAIYEKALRRGETFSLEDAPIKILIEDTKKLDVELAQVEAELEKEKQRLKSGK
;
A
#
# COMPACT_ATOMS: atom_id res chain seq x y z
N MET A 1 -27.55 -9.40 -1.20
CA MET A 1 -27.48 -7.93 -1.13
C MET A 1 -26.25 -7.46 -0.38
N THR A 2 -26.00 -7.98 0.82
CA THR A 2 -24.81 -7.61 1.59
C THR A 2 -23.51 -7.89 0.87
N ASN A 3 -23.44 -9.00 0.09
CA ASN A 3 -22.23 -9.33 -0.66
C ASN A 3 -21.98 -8.35 -1.81
N GLU A 4 -23.05 -7.89 -2.46
CA GLU A 4 -22.94 -6.90 -3.51
C GLU A 4 -22.47 -5.55 -2.97
N SER A 5 -22.96 -5.15 -1.80
CA SER A 5 -22.54 -3.91 -1.14
C SER A 5 -21.04 -3.95 -0.79
N LYS A 6 -20.57 -5.07 -0.26
CA LYS A 6 -19.16 -5.25 0.07
C LYS A 6 -18.28 -5.21 -1.16
N ASN A 7 -18.69 -5.90 -2.23
CA ASN A 7 -17.94 -5.91 -3.48
C ASN A 7 -17.91 -4.54 -4.13
N ASN A 8 -19.05 -3.82 -4.10
CA ASN A 8 -19.12 -2.47 -4.64
C ASN A 8 -18.24 -1.49 -3.87
N LEU A 9 -18.21 -1.61 -2.54
CA LEU A 9 -17.37 -0.77 -1.71
C LEU A 9 -15.89 -1.04 -1.98
N TYR A 10 -15.52 -2.31 -2.08
CA TYR A 10 -14.16 -2.72 -2.39
C TYR A 10 -13.73 -2.19 -3.76
N ASP A 11 -14.58 -2.39 -4.77
CA ASP A 11 -14.32 -1.91 -6.13
C ASP A 11 -14.20 -0.40 -6.19
N LYS A 12 -15.07 0.32 -5.48
CA LYS A 12 -15.03 1.77 -5.42
C LYS A 12 -13.75 2.27 -4.77
N THR A 13 -13.32 1.61 -3.70
CA THR A 13 -12.08 1.96 -3.00
C THR A 13 -10.88 1.72 -3.90
N GLU A 14 -10.83 0.57 -4.57
CA GLU A 14 -9.75 0.23 -5.48
C GLU A 14 -9.70 1.21 -6.67
N LYS A 15 -10.86 1.53 -7.25
CA LYS A 15 -10.93 2.49 -8.34
C LYS A 15 -10.50 3.89 -7.90
N ALA A 16 -10.90 4.29 -6.68
CA ALA A 16 -10.50 5.59 -6.14
C ALA A 16 -9.00 5.67 -5.94
N ILE A 17 -8.39 4.61 -5.42
CA ILE A 17 -6.93 4.52 -5.25
C ILE A 17 -6.25 4.58 -6.61
N ASN A 18 -6.74 3.83 -7.60
CA ASN A 18 -6.17 3.81 -8.94
C ASN A 18 -6.27 5.17 -9.62
N ARG A 19 -7.40 5.86 -9.45
CA ARG A 19 -7.59 7.21 -10.01
C ARG A 19 -6.64 8.20 -9.37
N ALA A 20 -6.51 8.14 -8.05
CA ALA A 20 -5.57 9.02 -7.34
C ALA A 20 -4.14 8.74 -7.78
N PHE A 21 -3.80 7.48 -7.96
CA PHE A 21 -2.49 7.04 -8.41
C PHE A 21 -2.19 7.57 -9.82
N GLU A 22 -3.14 7.41 -10.74
CA GLU A 22 -2.98 7.89 -12.12
C GLU A 22 -2.94 9.41 -12.20
N ALA A 23 -3.79 10.08 -11.44
CA ALA A 23 -3.78 11.54 -11.39
C ALA A 23 -2.45 12.06 -10.85
N ALA A 24 -1.92 11.41 -9.79
CA ALA A 24 -0.63 11.79 -9.22
C ALA A 24 0.51 11.53 -10.21
N LYS A 25 0.49 10.41 -10.92
CA LYS A 25 1.47 10.13 -11.97
C LYS A 25 1.47 11.20 -13.04
N HIS A 26 0.28 11.58 -13.49
CA HIS A 26 0.12 12.62 -14.50
C HIS A 26 0.64 13.97 -14.01
N SER A 27 0.35 14.30 -12.74
CA SER A 27 0.84 15.52 -12.12
C SER A 27 2.36 15.54 -12.03
N VAL A 28 2.98 14.40 -11.68
CA VAL A 28 4.44 14.27 -11.63
C VAL A 28 5.04 14.55 -13.00
N LYS A 29 4.45 13.97 -14.04
CA LYS A 29 4.92 14.13 -15.41
C LYS A 29 4.89 15.59 -15.84
N THR A 30 3.83 16.32 -15.46
CA THR A 30 3.66 17.72 -15.80
C THR A 30 4.57 18.63 -14.99
N VAL A 31 4.69 18.37 -13.70
CA VAL A 31 5.41 19.23 -12.75
C VAL A 31 6.91 19.00 -12.82
N SER A 32 7.37 17.81 -13.21
CA SER A 32 8.81 17.50 -13.27
C SER A 32 9.58 18.44 -14.20
N GLU A 33 8.92 19.01 -15.17
CA GLU A 33 9.53 19.98 -16.08
C GLU A 33 9.77 21.34 -15.43
N LYS A 34 9.00 21.64 -14.37
CA LYS A 34 9.01 22.99 -13.77
C LYS A 34 9.58 23.05 -12.37
N ALA A 35 9.49 21.94 -11.58
CA ALA A 35 9.89 21.94 -10.18
C ALA A 35 10.31 20.53 -9.77
N GLY A 36 11.53 20.15 -10.14
CA GLY A 36 12.05 18.81 -9.88
C GLY A 36 11.95 18.33 -8.44
N GLU A 37 12.12 19.24 -7.48
CA GLU A 37 12.06 18.88 -6.06
C GLU A 37 10.65 18.53 -5.61
N ALA A 38 9.66 19.29 -6.03
CA ALA A 38 8.26 19.00 -5.77
C ALA A 38 7.83 17.70 -6.48
N ALA A 39 8.38 17.45 -7.66
CA ALA A 39 8.12 16.22 -8.40
C ALA A 39 8.62 15.00 -7.66
N LEU A 40 9.76 15.09 -6.98
CA LEU A 40 10.29 14.00 -6.18
C LEU A 40 9.38 13.68 -5.00
N VAL A 41 8.88 14.70 -4.29
CA VAL A 41 7.92 14.50 -3.20
C VAL A 41 6.66 13.82 -3.72
N THR A 42 6.14 14.27 -4.86
CA THR A 42 4.95 13.67 -5.47
C THR A 42 5.20 12.21 -5.85
N LYS A 43 6.36 11.92 -6.42
CA LYS A 43 6.74 10.56 -6.76
C LYS A 43 6.78 9.66 -5.54
N LEU A 44 7.36 10.14 -4.44
CA LEU A 44 7.44 9.39 -3.19
C LEU A 44 6.04 9.16 -2.59
N LEU A 45 5.15 10.13 -2.70
CA LEU A 45 3.76 9.97 -2.26
C LEU A 45 3.03 8.89 -3.05
N ILE A 46 3.28 8.80 -4.35
CA ILE A 46 2.71 7.76 -5.20
C ILE A 46 3.24 6.39 -4.78
N GLU A 47 4.54 6.28 -4.55
CA GLU A 47 5.16 5.04 -4.09
C GLU A 47 4.59 4.62 -2.73
N LYS A 48 4.46 5.56 -1.82
CA LYS A 48 3.88 5.32 -0.50
C LYS A 48 2.45 4.78 -0.62
N ALA A 49 1.61 5.44 -1.40
CA ALA A 49 0.21 5.01 -1.59
C ALA A 49 0.14 3.60 -2.17
N GLY A 50 0.99 3.30 -3.15
CA GLY A 50 1.05 1.96 -3.75
C GLY A 50 1.47 0.90 -2.75
N LEU A 51 2.46 1.19 -1.92
CA LEU A 51 2.93 0.26 -0.89
C LEU A 51 1.89 0.06 0.20
N GLU A 52 1.23 1.14 0.65
CA GLU A 52 0.15 1.05 1.62
C GLU A 52 -0.98 0.15 1.11
N HIS A 53 -1.31 0.29 -0.15
CA HIS A 53 -2.34 -0.54 -0.79
C HIS A 53 -1.92 -2.02 -0.78
N ARG A 54 -0.66 -2.30 -1.14
CA ARG A 54 -0.13 -3.67 -1.15
C ARG A 54 -0.12 -4.28 0.26
N VAL A 55 0.26 -3.50 1.25
CA VAL A 55 0.26 -3.95 2.66
C VAL A 55 -1.17 -4.31 3.08
N SER A 56 -2.14 -3.45 2.79
CA SER A 56 -3.55 -3.70 3.10
C SER A 56 -4.05 -4.97 2.43
N LYS A 57 -3.66 -5.18 1.19
CA LYS A 57 -4.05 -6.37 0.43
C LYS A 57 -3.46 -7.63 1.06
N LYS A 58 -2.20 -7.58 1.49
CA LYS A 58 -1.56 -8.73 2.14
C LYS A 58 -2.20 -9.04 3.50
N PHE A 59 -2.56 -8.01 4.27
CA PHE A 59 -3.30 -8.23 5.51
C PHE A 59 -4.64 -8.90 5.26
N ALA A 60 -5.35 -8.50 4.21
CA ALA A 60 -6.61 -9.13 3.85
C ALA A 60 -6.42 -10.60 3.46
N GLU A 61 -5.38 -10.90 2.68
CA GLU A 61 -5.04 -12.26 2.30
C GLU A 61 -4.69 -13.11 3.52
N LEU A 62 -3.91 -12.54 4.43
CA LEU A 62 -3.51 -13.21 5.67
C LEU A 62 -4.73 -13.50 6.55
N GLY A 63 -5.60 -12.51 6.73
CA GLY A 63 -6.82 -12.68 7.51
C GLY A 63 -7.71 -13.75 6.93
N ASN A 64 -7.84 -13.78 5.60
CA ASN A 64 -8.64 -14.77 4.91
C ASN A 64 -8.05 -16.18 5.08
N ALA A 65 -6.73 -16.33 4.99
CA ALA A 65 -6.06 -17.60 5.16
C ALA A 65 -6.28 -18.16 6.56
N ILE A 66 -6.18 -17.32 7.58
CA ILE A 66 -6.41 -17.70 8.97
C ILE A 66 -7.88 -18.08 9.19
N TYR A 67 -8.79 -17.28 8.67
CA TYR A 67 -10.23 -17.53 8.79
C TYR A 67 -10.60 -18.89 8.16
N GLU A 68 -10.11 -19.14 6.95
CA GLU A 68 -10.35 -20.38 6.25
C GLU A 68 -9.89 -21.59 7.06
N LYS A 69 -8.66 -21.54 7.58
CA LYS A 69 -8.08 -22.65 8.29
C LYS A 69 -8.72 -22.86 9.66
N ALA A 70 -8.84 -21.79 10.43
CA ALA A 70 -9.29 -21.87 11.81
C ALA A 70 -10.81 -22.04 11.93
N LEU A 71 -11.59 -21.30 11.16
CA LEU A 71 -13.04 -21.24 11.33
C LEU A 71 -13.79 -22.13 10.36
N ARG A 72 -13.38 -22.19 9.10
CA ARG A 72 -14.09 -23.04 8.13
C ARG A 72 -13.69 -24.49 8.18
N ARG A 73 -12.40 -24.76 8.34
CA ARG A 73 -11.89 -26.14 8.41
C ARG A 73 -11.84 -26.67 9.83
N GLY A 74 -11.94 -25.78 10.82
CA GLY A 74 -11.82 -26.16 12.22
C GLY A 74 -10.45 -26.67 12.60
N GLU A 75 -9.43 -26.29 11.84
CA GLU A 75 -8.05 -26.71 12.08
C GLU A 75 -7.32 -25.66 12.91
N THR A 76 -6.32 -26.09 13.65
CA THR A 76 -5.41 -25.15 14.31
C THR A 76 -4.46 -24.57 13.26
N PHE A 77 -4.02 -23.33 13.46
CA PHE A 77 -3.04 -22.73 12.59
C PHE A 77 -1.80 -22.33 13.39
N SER A 78 -0.69 -22.21 12.69
CA SER A 78 0.57 -21.77 13.26
C SER A 78 1.16 -20.71 12.32
N LEU A 79 1.93 -19.79 12.89
CA LEU A 79 2.68 -18.82 12.09
C LEU A 79 3.73 -19.48 11.21
N GLU A 80 4.04 -20.74 11.49
CA GLU A 80 4.98 -21.52 10.70
C GLU A 80 4.32 -22.27 9.54
N ASP A 81 2.99 -22.27 9.46
CA ASP A 81 2.28 -22.87 8.33
C ASP A 81 2.68 -22.15 7.04
N ALA A 82 3.05 -22.91 6.01
CA ALA A 82 3.65 -22.36 4.81
C ALA A 82 2.90 -21.18 4.18
N PRO A 83 1.59 -21.27 3.92
CA PRO A 83 0.88 -20.14 3.32
C PRO A 83 0.86 -18.90 4.22
N ILE A 84 0.68 -19.12 5.53
CA ILE A 84 0.65 -18.03 6.51
C ILE A 84 2.03 -17.39 6.64
N LYS A 85 3.05 -18.21 6.73
CA LYS A 85 4.44 -17.75 6.87
C LYS A 85 4.86 -16.90 5.67
N ILE A 86 4.52 -17.34 4.47
CA ILE A 86 4.85 -16.60 3.23
C ILE A 86 4.17 -15.24 3.24
N LEU A 87 2.90 -15.18 3.61
CA LEU A 87 2.16 -13.91 3.66
C LEU A 87 2.75 -12.96 4.70
N ILE A 88 3.16 -13.49 5.86
CA ILE A 88 3.79 -12.69 6.90
C ILE A 88 5.12 -12.12 6.40
N GLU A 89 5.94 -12.96 5.78
CA GLU A 89 7.23 -12.52 5.25
C GLU A 89 7.08 -11.48 4.15
N ASP A 90 6.12 -11.68 3.25
CA ASP A 90 5.83 -10.71 2.19
C ASP A 90 5.38 -9.38 2.78
N THR A 91 4.53 -9.43 3.81
CA THR A 91 4.05 -8.23 4.49
C THR A 91 5.20 -7.49 5.17
N LYS A 92 6.12 -8.21 5.82
CA LYS A 92 7.29 -7.61 6.46
C LYS A 92 8.17 -6.90 5.44
N LYS A 93 8.37 -7.50 4.27
CA LYS A 93 9.16 -6.87 3.21
C LYS A 93 8.51 -5.57 2.74
N LEU A 94 7.20 -5.59 2.54
CA LEU A 94 6.47 -4.39 2.14
C LEU A 94 6.53 -3.31 3.21
N ASP A 95 6.44 -3.69 4.49
CA ASP A 95 6.56 -2.74 5.60
C ASP A 95 7.94 -2.07 5.61
N VAL A 96 8.99 -2.82 5.33
CA VAL A 96 10.35 -2.27 5.26
C VAL A 96 10.44 -1.28 4.10
N GLU A 97 9.94 -1.64 2.92
CA GLU A 97 9.92 -0.75 1.77
C GLU A 97 9.12 0.53 2.06
N LEU A 98 7.97 0.38 2.70
CA LEU A 98 7.12 1.51 3.07
C LEU A 98 7.84 2.44 4.04
N ALA A 99 8.51 1.87 5.05
CA ALA A 99 9.27 2.66 6.02
C ALA A 99 10.39 3.44 5.33
N GLN A 100 11.06 2.84 4.34
CA GLN A 100 12.11 3.50 3.57
C GLN A 100 11.55 4.68 2.77
N VAL A 101 10.42 4.47 2.10
CA VAL A 101 9.78 5.54 1.33
C VAL A 101 9.31 6.67 2.24
N GLU A 102 8.73 6.33 3.39
CA GLU A 102 8.31 7.33 4.38
C GLU A 102 9.49 8.15 4.89
N ALA A 103 10.63 7.49 5.14
CA ALA A 103 11.86 8.17 5.59
C ALA A 103 12.39 9.11 4.51
N GLU A 104 12.42 8.66 3.27
CA GLU A 104 12.85 9.49 2.15
C GLU A 104 11.91 10.68 1.95
N LEU A 105 10.61 10.44 2.07
CA LEU A 105 9.61 11.49 1.94
C LEU A 105 9.79 12.56 3.01
N GLU A 106 9.99 12.14 4.26
CA GLU A 106 10.21 13.07 5.35
C GLU A 106 11.49 13.86 5.13
N LYS A 107 12.55 13.20 4.69
CA LYS A 107 13.83 13.83 4.37
C LYS A 107 13.67 14.91 3.30
N GLU A 108 12.92 14.60 2.24
CA GLU A 108 12.70 15.56 1.16
C GLU A 108 11.84 16.74 1.62
N LYS A 109 10.83 16.50 2.45
CA LYS A 109 10.01 17.56 3.02
C LYS A 109 10.86 18.51 3.88
N GLN A 110 11.74 17.95 4.69
CA GLN A 110 12.64 18.75 5.53
C GLN A 110 13.62 19.55 4.68
N ARG A 111 14.15 18.93 3.62
CA ARG A 111 15.07 19.59 2.70
C ARG A 111 14.39 20.77 2.01
N LEU A 112 13.15 20.61 1.57
CA LEU A 112 12.40 21.69 0.94
C LEU A 112 12.09 22.83 1.90
N LYS A 113 11.84 22.50 3.19
CA LYS A 113 11.60 23.51 4.21
C LYS A 113 12.84 24.34 4.51
N SER A 114 14.01 23.70 4.57
CA SER A 114 15.26 24.36 4.93
C SER A 114 16.01 24.93 3.73
N GLY A 115 15.62 24.56 2.53
CA GLY A 115 16.28 24.96 1.29
C GLY A 115 15.93 26.35 0.78
N LYS A 116 15.35 27.19 1.60
CA LYS A 116 15.10 28.58 1.23
C LYS A 116 16.33 29.45 1.48
#